data_53b83f4a8ec7f7df0b3d4541142b3b38
#
_entry.id   53b83f4a8ec7f7df0b3d4541142b3b38
#
_cell.length_a   1.000
_cell.length_b   1.000
_cell.length_c   1.000
_cell.angle_alpha   90.00
_cell.angle_beta   90.00
_cell.angle_gamma   90.00
#
_symmetry.space_group_name_H-M   'P 1'
#
loop_
_entity.id
_entity.type
_entity.pdbx_description
1 polymer ?
#
loop_
_entity_poly.entity_id
_entity_poly.type
_entity_poly.pdbx_seq_one_letter_code
_entity_poly.pdbx_strand_id
1 'polypeptide(L)'
;SGKCKDPKHGKDNLFGVFDGVYADDIVAYMERSIKQSKHFKILTTPESFHKVQEAFEEMDMDIRYNSFLLFDECHKIVKDSGFRPDITLPMDLFFECEQKALVSATPIEFTDPRFEEQKFQTITIKPTFDYVKGMNLHATNNLLQAAKEVFAGLKGNCFVFCNSTDTIYSLMQ
;
A
#
# COMPACT_ATOMS: atom_id res chain seq x y z
N SER A 1 10.92 -6.07 1.22
CA SER A 1 10.54 -5.56 -0.05
C SER A 1 11.71 -4.98 -0.82
N GLY A 2 11.58 -4.87 -2.16
CA GLY A 2 12.66 -4.38 -3.04
C GLY A 2 13.17 -2.99 -2.68
N LYS A 3 12.30 -2.08 -2.20
CA LYS A 3 12.70 -0.72 -1.80
C LYS A 3 13.70 -0.68 -0.64
N CYS A 4 13.59 -1.58 0.32
CA CYS A 4 14.51 -1.62 1.47
C CYS A 4 15.90 -2.11 1.08
N LYS A 5 16.01 -2.85 -0.02
CA LYS A 5 17.27 -3.39 -0.56
C LYS A 5 17.85 -2.53 -1.68
N ASP A 6 17.12 -1.52 -2.17
CA ASP A 6 17.57 -0.63 -3.24
C ASP A 6 18.69 0.30 -2.71
N PRO A 7 19.89 0.32 -3.33
CA PRO A 7 20.97 1.22 -2.96
C PRO A 7 20.56 2.71 -2.98
N LYS A 8 19.59 3.10 -3.81
CA LYS A 8 19.05 4.46 -3.84
C LYS A 8 18.39 4.87 -2.54
N HIS A 9 17.83 3.91 -1.80
CA HIS A 9 17.16 4.13 -0.52
C HIS A 9 18.02 3.77 0.69
N GLY A 10 19.26 3.36 0.49
CA GLY A 10 20.17 2.99 1.59
C GLY A 10 20.47 4.11 2.59
N LYS A 11 20.25 5.39 2.18
CA LYS A 11 20.37 6.56 3.06
C LYS A 11 19.11 6.88 3.85
N ASP A 12 17.98 6.28 3.48
CA ASP A 12 16.64 6.63 4.01
C ASP A 12 16.34 5.98 5.37
N ASN A 13 17.25 5.14 5.88
CA ASN A 13 17.06 4.37 7.10
C ASN A 13 15.72 3.60 7.12
N LEU A 14 15.37 2.96 6.00
CA LEU A 14 14.13 2.23 5.82
C LEU A 14 14.33 0.75 6.13
N PHE A 15 13.51 0.21 7.03
CA PHE A 15 13.50 -1.21 7.40
C PHE A 15 12.21 -1.89 6.92
N GLY A 16 12.34 -3.01 6.23
CA GLY A 16 11.18 -3.77 5.72
C GLY A 16 10.88 -4.98 6.57
N VAL A 17 9.63 -5.09 7.01
CA VAL A 17 9.11 -6.23 7.77
C VAL A 17 8.25 -7.09 6.86
N PHE A 18 8.63 -8.36 6.72
CA PHE A 18 7.98 -9.35 5.85
C PHE A 18 8.19 -10.74 6.45
N ASP A 19 7.81 -11.78 5.73
CA ASP A 19 8.05 -13.15 6.18
C ASP A 19 9.55 -13.42 6.40
N GLY A 20 9.88 -14.07 7.53
CA GLY A 20 11.26 -14.32 7.97
C GLY A 20 11.94 -13.15 8.70
N VAL A 21 11.26 -12.04 8.96
CA VAL A 21 11.69 -10.98 9.89
C VAL A 21 10.91 -11.13 11.19
N TYR A 22 11.60 -11.05 12.33
CA TYR A 22 11.03 -11.21 13.67
C TYR A 22 11.09 -9.89 14.46
N ALA A 23 10.42 -9.84 15.62
CA ALA A 23 10.40 -8.66 16.49
C ALA A 23 11.82 -8.25 16.93
N ASP A 24 12.68 -9.21 17.29
CA ASP A 24 14.08 -8.95 17.66
C ASP A 24 14.88 -8.21 16.57
N ASP A 25 14.62 -8.51 15.29
CA ASP A 25 15.28 -7.81 14.17
C ASP A 25 14.86 -6.34 14.09
N ILE A 26 13.59 -6.10 14.40
CA ILE A 26 13.00 -4.75 14.43
C ILE A 26 13.57 -3.97 15.62
N VAL A 27 13.62 -4.58 16.80
CA VAL A 27 14.24 -4.01 18.02
C VAL A 27 15.69 -3.62 17.74
N ALA A 28 16.49 -4.52 17.20
CA ALA A 28 17.88 -4.26 16.87
C ALA A 28 18.03 -3.09 15.86
N TYR A 29 17.11 -2.97 14.90
CA TYR A 29 17.07 -1.85 13.98
C TYR A 29 16.70 -0.54 14.68
N MET A 30 15.69 -0.55 15.54
CA MET A 30 15.23 0.62 16.30
C MET A 30 16.34 1.14 17.21
N GLU A 31 16.96 0.27 18.01
CA GLU A 31 18.08 0.61 18.89
C GLU A 31 19.25 1.24 18.11
N ARG A 32 19.63 0.63 16.98
CA ARG A 32 20.69 1.18 16.11
C ARG A 32 20.34 2.56 15.59
N SER A 33 19.08 2.77 15.21
CA SER A 33 18.59 4.06 14.72
C SER A 33 18.66 5.13 15.82
N ILE A 34 18.24 4.80 17.03
CA ILE A 34 18.30 5.68 18.21
C ILE A 34 19.76 6.04 18.52
N LYS A 35 20.66 5.03 18.57
CA LYS A 35 22.10 5.25 18.81
C LYS A 35 22.74 6.18 17.77
N GLN A 36 22.22 6.20 16.55
CA GLN A 36 22.66 7.07 15.46
C GLN A 36 21.92 8.41 15.39
N SER A 37 21.02 8.70 16.32
CA SER A 37 20.12 9.86 16.30
C SER A 37 19.35 9.99 14.99
N LYS A 38 18.90 8.86 14.44
CA LYS A 38 18.11 8.77 13.22
C LYS A 38 16.68 8.37 13.56
N HIS A 39 15.73 8.93 12.84
CA HIS A 39 14.36 8.42 12.87
C HIS A 39 14.31 7.03 12.24
N PHE A 40 13.67 6.10 12.90
CA PHE A 40 13.39 4.79 12.30
C PHE A 40 12.15 4.87 11.40
N LYS A 41 12.20 4.17 10.28
CA LYS A 41 11.14 4.08 9.29
C LYS A 41 10.90 2.62 8.98
N ILE A 42 9.74 2.13 9.38
CA ILE A 42 9.38 0.71 9.23
C ILE A 42 8.32 0.59 8.15
N LEU A 43 8.58 -0.26 7.16
CA LEU A 43 7.62 -0.62 6.12
C LEU A 43 7.18 -2.06 6.36
N THR A 44 5.91 -2.27 6.59
CA THR A 44 5.36 -3.60 6.87
C THR A 44 4.14 -3.89 6.00
N THR A 45 3.83 -5.15 5.84
CA THR A 45 2.53 -5.58 5.34
C THR A 45 1.53 -5.66 6.50
N PRO A 46 0.22 -5.63 6.21
CA PRO A 46 -0.80 -5.80 7.23
C PRO A 46 -0.58 -7.04 8.09
N GLU A 47 -0.31 -8.16 7.45
CA GLU A 47 -0.16 -9.46 8.12
C GLU A 47 1.06 -9.51 9.06
N SER A 48 2.08 -8.71 8.77
CA SER A 48 3.32 -8.65 9.57
C SER A 48 3.34 -7.52 10.59
N PHE A 49 2.26 -6.72 10.68
CA PHE A 49 2.23 -5.54 11.54
C PHE A 49 2.30 -5.89 13.03
N HIS A 50 1.75 -7.03 13.44
CA HIS A 50 1.84 -7.50 14.84
C HIS A 50 3.29 -7.57 15.34
N LYS A 51 4.25 -7.94 14.48
CA LYS A 51 5.68 -7.97 14.84
C LYS A 51 6.24 -6.59 15.16
N VAL A 52 5.68 -5.55 14.53
CA VAL A 52 6.06 -4.16 14.84
C VAL A 52 5.52 -3.76 16.20
N GLN A 53 4.27 -4.17 16.53
CA GLN A 53 3.69 -3.92 17.83
C GLN A 53 4.51 -4.62 18.94
N GLU A 54 4.85 -5.90 18.77
CA GLU A 54 5.73 -6.65 19.68
C GLU A 54 7.06 -5.91 19.91
N ALA A 55 7.71 -5.44 18.83
CA ALA A 55 8.97 -4.71 18.97
C ALA A 55 8.84 -3.39 19.72
N PHE A 56 7.74 -2.67 19.57
CA PHE A 56 7.47 -1.46 20.36
C PHE A 56 7.27 -1.79 21.84
N GLU A 57 6.54 -2.88 22.14
CA GLU A 57 6.34 -3.36 23.52
C GLU A 57 7.67 -3.77 24.17
N GLU A 58 8.52 -4.50 23.48
CA GLU A 58 9.86 -4.88 23.96
C GLU A 58 10.76 -3.67 24.24
N MET A 59 10.59 -2.60 23.49
CA MET A 59 11.32 -1.35 23.68
C MET A 59 10.71 -0.44 24.76
N ASP A 60 9.66 -0.89 25.47
CA ASP A 60 8.86 -0.09 26.42
C ASP A 60 8.36 1.23 25.79
N MET A 61 7.96 1.16 24.51
CA MET A 61 7.46 2.29 23.74
C MET A 61 6.00 2.06 23.36
N ASP A 62 5.14 3.03 23.61
CA ASP A 62 3.76 2.99 23.16
C ASP A 62 3.68 3.46 21.70
N ILE A 63 3.32 2.54 20.80
CA ILE A 63 3.22 2.83 19.36
C ILE A 63 2.24 3.96 19.05
N ARG A 64 1.22 4.16 19.89
CA ARG A 64 0.18 5.19 19.71
C ARG A 64 0.74 6.60 19.78
N TYR A 65 1.74 6.82 20.63
CA TYR A 65 2.34 8.13 20.87
C TYR A 65 3.73 8.29 20.25
N ASN A 66 4.41 7.18 19.98
CA ASN A 66 5.79 7.18 19.50
C ASN A 66 5.91 6.90 18.00
N SER A 67 4.79 6.86 17.27
CA SER A 67 4.81 6.62 15.82
C SER A 67 3.92 7.57 15.04
N PHE A 68 4.25 7.74 13.75
CA PHE A 68 3.34 8.23 12.73
C PHE A 68 2.89 7.04 11.89
N LEU A 69 1.62 6.69 11.97
CA LEU A 69 1.06 5.53 11.27
C LEU A 69 0.49 5.94 9.92
N LEU A 70 1.09 5.46 8.85
CA LEU A 70 0.67 5.72 7.47
C LEU A 70 0.16 4.44 6.81
N PHE A 71 -1.11 4.42 6.42
CA PHE A 71 -1.68 3.37 5.59
C PHE A 71 -1.72 3.79 4.13
N ASP A 72 -0.91 3.13 3.32
CA ASP A 72 -0.91 3.28 1.87
C ASP A 72 -1.91 2.30 1.23
N GLU A 73 -2.48 2.70 0.11
CA GLU A 73 -3.51 1.93 -0.62
C GLU A 73 -4.72 1.54 0.27
N CYS A 74 -5.14 2.46 1.13
CA CYS A 74 -6.17 2.22 2.13
C CYS A 74 -7.52 1.75 1.56
N HIS A 75 -7.78 1.97 0.26
CA HIS A 75 -8.96 1.45 -0.41
C HIS A 75 -9.06 -0.08 -0.39
N LYS A 76 -7.93 -0.78 -0.30
CA LYS A 76 -7.90 -2.25 -0.18
C LYS A 76 -8.40 -2.68 1.20
N ILE A 77 -8.04 -1.94 2.24
CA ILE A 77 -8.44 -2.23 3.61
C ILE A 77 -9.97 -2.09 3.77
N VAL A 78 -10.54 -1.02 3.21
CA VAL A 78 -11.97 -0.74 3.30
C VAL A 78 -12.79 -1.74 2.48
N LYS A 79 -12.31 -2.16 1.31
CA LYS A 79 -13.01 -3.11 0.44
C LYS A 79 -12.89 -4.57 0.89
N ASP A 80 -11.76 -4.93 1.47
CA ASP A 80 -11.45 -6.32 1.83
C ASP A 80 -11.91 -6.68 3.25
N SER A 81 -12.32 -5.72 4.07
CA SER A 81 -12.82 -5.95 5.43
C SER A 81 -14.03 -6.91 5.51
N GLY A 82 -14.79 -7.05 4.41
CA GLY A 82 -15.88 -8.01 4.30
C GLY A 82 -15.47 -9.44 3.89
N PHE A 83 -14.27 -9.65 3.37
CA PHE A 83 -13.83 -10.93 2.79
C PHE A 83 -12.64 -11.58 3.52
N ARG A 84 -11.86 -10.82 4.27
CA ARG A 84 -10.69 -11.32 5.01
C ARG A 84 -10.64 -10.71 6.40
N PRO A 85 -11.21 -11.39 7.41
CA PRO A 85 -11.16 -10.93 8.80
C PRO A 85 -9.73 -10.74 9.33
N ASP A 86 -8.74 -11.44 8.76
CA ASP A 86 -7.32 -11.33 9.15
C ASP A 86 -6.64 -10.05 8.61
N ILE A 87 -7.25 -9.36 7.66
CA ILE A 87 -6.80 -8.04 7.18
C ILE A 87 -7.52 -6.91 7.91
N THR A 88 -8.36 -7.22 8.87
CA THR A 88 -8.85 -6.22 9.81
C THR A 88 -7.65 -5.72 10.60
N LEU A 89 -6.78 -5.05 9.88
CA LEU A 89 -5.77 -4.22 10.49
C LEU A 89 -6.41 -3.45 11.59
N PRO A 90 -5.64 -3.17 12.58
CA PRO A 90 -6.08 -2.49 13.77
C PRO A 90 -6.58 -1.10 13.41
N MET A 91 -7.75 -1.06 12.76
CA MET A 91 -8.44 0.22 12.60
C MET A 91 -8.67 0.86 13.95
N ASP A 92 -8.87 0.05 14.98
CA ASP A 92 -8.94 0.55 16.35
C ASP A 92 -7.62 1.18 16.76
N LEU A 93 -6.50 0.49 16.60
CA LEU A 93 -5.18 1.07 16.86
C LEU A 93 -4.90 2.29 15.98
N PHE A 94 -5.30 2.27 14.69
CA PHE A 94 -5.16 3.43 13.83
C PHE A 94 -5.88 4.65 14.43
N PHE A 95 -7.11 4.50 14.89
CA PHE A 95 -7.84 5.60 15.53
C PHE A 95 -7.26 6.00 16.87
N GLU A 96 -6.62 5.09 17.60
CA GLU A 96 -5.93 5.39 18.85
C GLU A 96 -4.59 6.11 18.65
N CYS A 97 -3.91 5.93 17.53
CA CYS A 97 -2.67 6.63 17.25
C CYS A 97 -2.88 8.13 17.19
N GLU A 98 -1.97 8.88 17.82
CA GLU A 98 -2.02 10.34 17.82
C GLU A 98 -1.73 10.94 16.46
N GLN A 99 -0.72 10.41 15.78
CA GLN A 99 -0.31 10.86 14.45
C GLN A 99 -0.58 9.76 13.42
N LYS A 100 -1.44 10.05 12.45
CA LYS A 100 -1.90 9.06 11.48
C LYS A 100 -2.34 9.67 10.18
N ALA A 101 -2.22 8.91 9.10
CA ALA A 101 -2.75 9.28 7.80
C ALA A 101 -3.13 8.05 6.96
N LEU A 102 -4.08 8.26 6.07
CA LEU A 102 -4.46 7.30 5.03
C LEU A 102 -4.13 7.89 3.67
N VAL A 103 -3.60 7.08 2.76
CA VAL A 103 -3.30 7.49 1.39
C VAL A 103 -3.91 6.48 0.42
N SER A 104 -4.49 6.98 -0.65
CA SER A 104 -5.01 6.16 -1.74
C SER A 104 -5.02 6.94 -3.04
N ALA A 105 -4.65 6.28 -4.13
CA ALA A 105 -4.87 6.81 -5.48
C ALA A 105 -6.32 6.65 -5.95
N THR A 106 -7.10 5.79 -5.28
CA THR A 106 -8.51 5.55 -5.59
C THR A 106 -9.38 6.31 -4.61
N PRO A 107 -10.34 7.13 -5.06
CA PRO A 107 -11.30 7.78 -4.18
C PRO A 107 -12.05 6.75 -3.33
N ILE A 108 -12.17 7.01 -2.04
CA ILE A 108 -12.88 6.16 -1.09
C ILE A 108 -13.82 7.06 -0.30
N GLU A 109 -15.00 6.53 -0.04
CA GLU A 109 -15.91 7.09 0.92
C GLU A 109 -15.71 6.39 2.27
N PHE A 110 -15.38 7.15 3.29
CA PHE A 110 -15.20 6.63 4.64
C PHE A 110 -16.53 6.71 5.40
N THR A 111 -17.04 5.55 5.80
CA THR A 111 -18.33 5.43 6.49
C THR A 111 -18.20 5.26 8.00
N ASP A 112 -16.98 5.04 8.51
CA ASP A 112 -16.76 4.92 9.95
C ASP A 112 -16.91 6.30 10.62
N PRO A 113 -17.80 6.45 11.62
CA PRO A 113 -18.08 7.73 12.25
C PRO A 113 -16.86 8.37 12.94
N ARG A 114 -15.87 7.58 13.31
CA ARG A 114 -14.63 8.07 13.94
C ARG A 114 -13.84 9.03 13.06
N PHE A 115 -13.99 8.94 11.72
CA PHE A 115 -13.36 9.91 10.82
C PHE A 115 -13.93 11.32 11.00
N GLU A 116 -15.24 11.44 11.19
CA GLU A 116 -15.90 12.71 11.45
C GLU A 116 -15.64 13.20 12.89
N GLU A 117 -15.76 12.32 13.87
CA GLU A 117 -15.52 12.61 15.28
C GLU A 117 -14.12 13.16 15.53
N GLN A 118 -13.11 12.57 14.88
CA GLN A 118 -11.70 12.99 14.98
C GLN A 118 -11.34 14.09 13.97
N LYS A 119 -12.29 14.62 13.21
CA LYS A 119 -12.12 15.73 12.28
C LYS A 119 -11.03 15.50 11.24
N PHE A 120 -11.00 14.33 10.63
CA PHE A 120 -10.06 14.05 9.56
C PHE A 120 -10.21 15.02 8.40
N GLN A 121 -9.08 15.51 7.91
CA GLN A 121 -9.04 16.39 6.75
C GLN A 121 -8.73 15.58 5.49
N THR A 122 -9.52 15.77 4.45
CA THR A 122 -9.27 15.18 3.14
C THR A 122 -8.53 16.14 2.25
N ILE A 123 -7.34 15.73 1.80
CA ILE A 123 -6.53 16.48 0.83
C ILE A 123 -6.56 15.74 -0.48
N THR A 124 -7.13 16.34 -1.51
CA THR A 124 -7.17 15.77 -2.86
C THR A 124 -6.09 16.40 -3.72
N ILE A 125 -5.14 15.59 -4.18
CA ILE A 125 -4.10 16.02 -5.11
C ILE A 125 -4.50 15.57 -6.51
N LYS A 126 -4.76 16.53 -7.39
CA LYS A 126 -5.09 16.27 -8.79
C LYS A 126 -3.88 16.60 -9.66
N PRO A 127 -3.51 15.73 -10.61
CA PRO A 127 -2.48 16.07 -11.57
C PRO A 127 -2.97 17.21 -12.47
N THR A 128 -2.08 18.09 -12.84
CA THR A 128 -2.34 19.12 -13.85
C THR A 128 -2.26 18.57 -15.26
N PHE A 129 -1.76 17.35 -15.41
CA PHE A 129 -1.61 16.66 -16.69
C PHE A 129 -2.86 15.83 -16.99
N ASP A 130 -3.37 15.91 -18.23
CA ASP A 130 -4.50 15.13 -18.69
C ASP A 130 -4.05 13.74 -19.14
N TYR A 131 -4.19 12.74 -18.26
CA TYR A 131 -3.84 11.35 -18.55
C TYR A 131 -4.83 10.64 -19.48
N VAL A 132 -6.02 11.20 -19.67
CA VAL A 132 -7.06 10.61 -20.52
C VAL A 132 -6.85 10.97 -21.98
N LYS A 133 -6.03 11.97 -22.26
CA LYS A 133 -5.72 12.42 -23.60
C LYS A 133 -5.02 11.31 -24.42
N GLY A 134 -5.69 10.85 -25.45
CA GLY A 134 -5.22 9.73 -26.29
C GLY A 134 -5.70 8.35 -25.85
N MET A 135 -6.55 8.26 -24.83
CA MET A 135 -7.18 7.01 -24.42
C MET A 135 -8.40 6.70 -25.31
N ASN A 136 -8.45 5.50 -25.88
CA ASN A 136 -9.60 5.00 -26.63
C ASN A 136 -10.31 3.93 -25.78
N LEU A 137 -11.61 4.10 -25.56
CA LEU A 137 -12.45 3.14 -24.88
C LEU A 137 -13.27 2.34 -25.90
N HIS A 138 -13.14 1.04 -25.88
CA HIS A 138 -13.90 0.12 -26.72
C HIS A 138 -14.86 -0.70 -25.86
N ALA A 139 -16.15 -0.47 -26.02
CA ALA A 139 -17.17 -1.33 -25.43
C ALA A 139 -17.41 -2.53 -26.32
N THR A 140 -17.30 -3.73 -25.79
CA THR A 140 -17.47 -4.97 -26.55
C THR A 140 -18.03 -6.09 -25.69
N ASN A 141 -18.83 -6.96 -26.31
CA ASN A 141 -19.30 -8.20 -25.69
C ASN A 141 -18.32 -9.37 -25.93
N ASN A 142 -17.31 -9.18 -26.78
CA ASN A 142 -16.27 -10.16 -27.07
C ASN A 142 -14.89 -9.52 -26.96
N LEU A 143 -14.38 -9.48 -25.73
CA LEU A 143 -13.10 -8.84 -25.41
C LEU A 143 -11.94 -9.44 -26.20
N LEU A 144 -11.91 -10.76 -26.35
CA LEU A 144 -10.82 -11.46 -27.03
C LEU A 144 -10.74 -11.08 -28.51
N GLN A 145 -11.87 -11.05 -29.20
CA GLN A 145 -11.95 -10.67 -30.60
C GLN A 145 -11.56 -9.21 -30.80
N ALA A 146 -12.09 -8.31 -29.99
CA ALA A 146 -11.77 -6.90 -30.05
C ALA A 146 -10.27 -6.63 -29.79
N ALA A 147 -9.66 -7.33 -28.84
CA ALA A 147 -8.23 -7.23 -28.57
C ALA A 147 -7.39 -7.71 -29.77
N LYS A 148 -7.75 -8.84 -30.40
CA LYS A 148 -7.07 -9.34 -31.60
C LYS A 148 -7.15 -8.35 -32.77
N GLU A 149 -8.28 -7.70 -32.97
CA GLU A 149 -8.45 -6.67 -34.01
C GLU A 149 -7.58 -5.44 -33.73
N VAL A 150 -7.50 -4.99 -32.47
CA VAL A 150 -6.61 -3.90 -32.07
C VAL A 150 -5.16 -4.28 -32.30
N PHE A 151 -4.74 -5.49 -31.91
CA PHE A 151 -3.36 -5.94 -32.08
C PHE A 151 -2.95 -6.08 -33.54
N ALA A 152 -3.86 -6.54 -34.41
CA ALA A 152 -3.60 -6.65 -35.85
C ALA A 152 -3.28 -5.30 -36.51
N GLY A 153 -3.78 -4.20 -35.93
CA GLY A 153 -3.53 -2.83 -36.40
C GLY A 153 -2.30 -2.14 -35.78
N LEU A 154 -1.68 -2.72 -34.76
CA LEU A 154 -0.56 -2.10 -34.07
C LEU A 154 0.73 -2.22 -34.84
N LYS A 155 1.49 -1.12 -34.90
CA LYS A 155 2.86 -1.09 -35.41
C LYS A 155 3.82 -0.85 -34.24
N GLY A 156 4.64 -1.84 -33.94
CA GLY A 156 5.65 -1.75 -32.87
C GLY A 156 5.28 -2.54 -31.62
N ASN A 157 5.94 -2.22 -30.51
CA ASN A 157 5.76 -2.92 -29.24
C ASN A 157 4.51 -2.41 -28.49
N CYS A 158 3.76 -3.32 -27.87
CA CYS A 158 2.67 -2.96 -27.00
C CYS A 158 2.78 -3.66 -25.64
N PHE A 159 2.19 -3.05 -24.62
CA PHE A 159 2.02 -3.64 -23.30
C PHE A 159 0.55 -3.96 -23.10
N VAL A 160 0.28 -5.19 -22.65
CA VAL A 160 -1.08 -5.66 -22.37
C VAL A 160 -1.21 -5.96 -20.89
N PHE A 161 -2.18 -5.31 -20.25
CA PHE A 161 -2.52 -5.57 -18.84
C PHE A 161 -3.83 -6.36 -18.80
N CYS A 162 -3.78 -7.52 -18.17
CA CYS A 162 -4.92 -8.41 -18.05
C CYS A 162 -4.95 -9.06 -16.66
N ASN A 163 -6.13 -9.16 -16.07
CA ASN A 163 -6.31 -9.75 -14.74
C ASN A 163 -6.43 -11.28 -14.73
N SER A 164 -6.33 -11.92 -15.90
CA SER A 164 -6.49 -13.35 -16.04
C SER A 164 -5.35 -13.93 -16.89
N THR A 165 -4.66 -14.91 -16.33
CA THR A 165 -3.62 -15.68 -17.03
C THR A 165 -4.20 -16.41 -18.25
N ASP A 166 -5.40 -16.97 -18.13
CA ASP A 166 -6.07 -17.68 -19.24
C ASP A 166 -6.38 -16.74 -20.41
N THR A 167 -6.78 -15.51 -20.11
CA THR A 167 -6.99 -14.49 -21.14
C THR A 167 -5.67 -14.10 -21.80
N ILE A 168 -4.58 -14.00 -21.06
CA ILE A 168 -3.25 -13.72 -21.62
C ILE A 168 -2.85 -14.84 -22.58
N TYR A 169 -2.97 -16.11 -22.19
CA TYR A 169 -2.68 -17.25 -23.07
C TYR A 169 -3.55 -17.26 -24.32
N SER A 170 -4.83 -16.93 -24.20
CA SER A 170 -5.76 -16.87 -25.35
C SER A 170 -5.43 -15.71 -26.31
N LEU A 171 -4.79 -14.65 -25.84
CA LEU A 171 -4.33 -13.53 -26.67
C LEU A 171 -3.01 -13.83 -27.38
N MET A 172 -2.21 -14.77 -26.88
CA MET A 172 -0.93 -15.18 -27.48
C MET A 172 -1.08 -16.23 -28.59
N GLN A 173 -2.26 -16.84 -28.73
CA GLN A 173 -2.62 -17.78 -29.81
C GLN A 173 -3.24 -17.07 -31.02
#